data_42022de84b75c9f608cf15f1381fd052
#
_entry.id   42022de84b75c9f608cf15f1381fd052
#
_cell.length_a   1.000
_cell.length_b   1.000
_cell.length_c   1.000
_cell.angle_alpha   90.00
_cell.angle_beta   90.00
_cell.angle_gamma   90.00
#
_symmetry.space_group_name_H-M   'P 1'
#
loop_
_entity.id
_entity.type
_entity.pdbx_description
1 polymer ?
#
loop_
_entity_poly.entity_id
_entity_poly.type
_entity_poly.pdbx_seq_one_letter_code
_entity_poly.pdbx_strand_id
1 'polypeptide(L)'
;MSAGLMSSMFVYADDNGQNSIDIDLPSPWNTEVEFGYQSHHGNSDSQSLNSRLSAEYVKGRYRTNGEWKYYLLYKDGEEDKRQSTYTAQSDYKLGPKTYLYGSFKGVDSRYSAYFKDYTLSSGLGYQFANTSKFVLEFEFGPGFRYQEPNLDEIDDDDIIFPEIVQEGIFRGNLNTKWQALKTLAISADLTIVSGRSNTRTDTDVSVTNNITEDIALKLAYSRQFHDKVPDGLFKADSMFSVNLLFAF
;
A
#
# COMPACT_ATOMS: atom_id res chain seq x y z
N MET A 1 20.57 -7.45 23.58
CA MET A 1 19.38 -6.58 23.57
C MET A 1 18.75 -6.75 22.20
N SER A 2 17.57 -7.37 22.11
CA SER A 2 16.93 -7.71 20.83
C SER A 2 15.77 -6.75 20.64
N ALA A 3 15.97 -5.72 19.85
CA ALA A 3 14.84 -4.98 19.31
C ALA A 3 14.18 -5.88 18.24
N GLY A 4 13.09 -6.51 18.62
CA GLY A 4 12.29 -7.25 17.68
C GLY A 4 11.49 -6.27 16.85
N LEU A 5 11.38 -6.51 15.55
CA LEU A 5 10.30 -5.98 14.73
C LEU A 5 8.99 -6.19 15.51
N MET A 6 8.45 -5.11 16.07
CA MET A 6 7.19 -5.18 16.78
C MET A 6 6.09 -5.50 15.78
N SER A 7 5.69 -6.78 15.74
CA SER A 7 4.35 -7.11 15.28
C SER A 7 3.41 -6.36 16.23
N SER A 8 2.48 -5.57 15.71
CA SER A 8 1.46 -4.90 16.50
C SER A 8 0.65 -5.95 17.27
N MET A 9 1.15 -6.35 18.44
CA MET A 9 0.37 -7.13 19.40
C MET A 9 -0.65 -6.21 20.00
N PHE A 10 -1.91 -6.47 19.75
CA PHE A 10 -3.00 -5.89 20.52
C PHE A 10 -2.92 -6.43 21.94
N VAL A 11 -2.35 -5.65 22.85
CA VAL A 11 -2.36 -5.95 24.29
C VAL A 11 -3.69 -5.47 24.86
N TYR A 12 -4.44 -6.36 25.46
CA TYR A 12 -5.58 -5.99 26.29
C TYR A 12 -5.05 -5.30 27.55
N ALA A 13 -5.33 -4.01 27.73
CA ALA A 13 -5.23 -3.36 29.01
C ALA A 13 -6.52 -3.66 29.79
N ASP A 14 -6.42 -4.50 30.80
CA ASP A 14 -7.45 -4.65 31.84
C ASP A 14 -7.25 -3.49 32.83
N ASP A 15 -8.28 -2.65 32.96
CA ASP A 15 -8.26 -1.43 33.77
C ASP A 15 -8.63 -1.79 35.23
N ASN A 16 -7.61 -2.11 36.04
CA ASN A 16 -7.76 -2.11 37.48
C ASN A 16 -6.49 -1.65 38.22
N GLY A 17 -6.55 -0.39 38.67
CA GLY A 17 -6.05 0.05 39.95
C GLY A 17 -4.56 0.20 40.19
N GLN A 18 -4.10 1.44 40.11
CA GLN A 18 -3.05 2.09 40.94
C GLN A 18 -1.79 1.27 41.26
N ASN A 19 -0.76 1.49 40.47
CA ASN A 19 0.61 1.78 40.93
C ASN A 19 1.36 2.40 39.73
N SER A 20 1.76 3.66 39.90
CA SER A 20 2.59 4.36 38.92
C SER A 20 4.02 3.79 38.92
N ILE A 21 4.18 2.66 38.28
CA ILE A 21 5.47 2.28 37.70
C ILE A 21 5.45 3.01 36.34
N ASP A 22 6.38 3.93 36.12
CA ASP A 22 6.69 4.44 34.79
C ASP A 22 7.17 3.24 33.94
N ILE A 23 6.22 2.47 33.41
CA ILE A 23 6.47 1.50 32.37
C ILE A 23 6.65 2.36 31.14
N ASP A 24 7.86 2.39 30.62
CA ASP A 24 8.18 2.95 29.31
C ASP A 24 7.38 2.16 28.27
N LEU A 25 6.12 2.58 28.06
CA LEU A 25 5.23 1.94 27.11
C LEU A 25 5.81 2.21 25.71
N PRO A 26 5.94 1.18 24.87
CA PRO A 26 6.44 1.38 23.51
C PRO A 26 5.58 2.44 22.82
N SER A 27 6.25 3.29 22.03
CA SER A 27 5.57 4.32 21.25
C SER A 27 4.39 3.72 20.47
N PRO A 28 3.20 4.35 20.50
CA PRO A 28 2.08 3.90 19.69
C PRO A 28 2.29 4.15 18.19
N TRP A 29 3.34 4.86 17.84
CA TRP A 29 3.73 5.20 16.47
C TRP A 29 4.84 4.29 15.96
N ASN A 30 4.70 3.86 14.71
CA ASN A 30 5.76 3.25 13.91
C ASN A 30 5.85 4.01 12.60
N THR A 31 7.03 4.52 12.27
CA THR A 31 7.27 5.31 11.06
C THR A 31 8.39 4.67 10.24
N GLU A 32 8.17 4.55 8.95
CA GLU A 32 9.14 3.99 8.01
C GLU A 32 9.35 4.94 6.84
N VAL A 33 10.60 5.08 6.43
CA VAL A 33 11.02 5.80 5.22
C VAL A 33 11.76 4.85 4.31
N GLU A 34 11.37 4.78 3.05
CA GLU A 34 12.09 4.01 2.03
C GLU A 34 12.58 4.95 0.94
N PHE A 35 13.76 4.65 0.43
CA PHE A 35 14.36 5.35 -0.69
C PHE A 35 15.05 4.35 -1.63
N GLY A 36 14.79 4.47 -2.91
CA GLY A 36 15.43 3.69 -3.96
C GLY A 36 15.77 4.57 -5.15
N TYR A 37 16.99 4.42 -5.66
CA TYR A 37 17.46 5.07 -6.87
C TYR A 37 18.09 4.04 -7.80
N GLN A 38 17.79 4.15 -9.09
CA GLN A 38 18.38 3.32 -10.12
C GLN A 38 18.82 4.21 -11.28
N SER A 39 20.00 3.95 -11.83
CA SER A 39 20.49 4.60 -13.03
C SER A 39 21.05 3.55 -13.99
N HIS A 40 20.67 3.68 -15.24
CA HIS A 40 21.17 2.86 -16.34
C HIS A 40 21.72 3.77 -17.42
N HIS A 41 22.95 3.48 -17.88
CA HIS A 41 23.61 4.18 -18.97
C HIS A 41 24.01 3.18 -20.04
N GLY A 42 23.72 3.50 -21.32
CA GLY A 42 24.05 2.62 -22.44
C GLY A 42 23.39 3.07 -23.74
N ASN A 43 22.82 2.13 -24.49
CA ASN A 43 22.09 2.44 -25.72
C ASN A 43 20.77 3.24 -25.46
N SER A 44 20.27 3.24 -24.26
CA SER A 44 19.26 4.16 -23.72
C SER A 44 19.62 4.51 -22.29
N ASP A 45 19.48 5.76 -21.92
CA ASP A 45 19.73 6.24 -20.57
C ASP A 45 18.41 6.28 -19.79
N SER A 46 18.40 5.65 -18.60
CA SER A 46 17.24 5.76 -17.73
C SER A 46 17.65 5.98 -16.27
N GLN A 47 16.85 6.79 -15.56
CA GLN A 47 17.04 7.09 -14.15
C GLN A 47 15.68 7.02 -13.46
N SER A 48 15.59 6.26 -12.38
CA SER A 48 14.38 6.20 -11.59
C SER A 48 14.63 6.50 -10.11
N LEU A 49 13.67 7.18 -9.53
CA LEU A 49 13.60 7.47 -8.11
C LEU A 49 12.30 6.90 -7.57
N ASN A 50 12.38 6.15 -6.50
CA ASN A 50 11.22 5.76 -5.73
C ASN A 50 11.43 6.13 -4.26
N SER A 51 10.39 6.63 -3.61
CA SER A 51 10.38 6.93 -2.19
C SER A 51 9.04 6.55 -1.58
N ARG A 52 9.08 6.15 -0.32
CA ARG A 52 7.89 5.83 0.48
C ARG A 52 8.06 6.39 1.88
N LEU A 53 7.01 7.04 2.35
CA LEU A 53 6.83 7.42 3.74
C LEU A 53 5.59 6.73 4.27
N SER A 54 5.69 6.03 5.39
CA SER A 54 4.54 5.44 6.06
C SER A 54 4.58 5.70 7.56
N ALA A 55 3.40 5.80 8.15
CA ALA A 55 3.21 5.91 9.59
C ALA A 55 2.02 5.05 10.01
N GLU A 56 2.18 4.30 11.09
CA GLU A 56 1.13 3.53 11.74
C GLU A 56 0.98 4.00 13.19
N TYR A 57 -0.26 4.14 13.61
CA TYR A 57 -0.63 4.47 14.98
C TYR A 57 -1.55 3.37 15.53
N VAL A 58 -1.15 2.74 16.63
CA VAL A 58 -1.94 1.69 17.29
C VAL A 58 -2.17 2.06 18.75
N LYS A 59 -3.43 2.26 19.13
CA LYS A 59 -3.80 2.51 20.53
C LYS A 59 -5.17 1.92 20.84
N GLY A 60 -5.20 1.01 21.82
CA GLY A 60 -6.43 0.37 22.24
C GLY A 60 -7.13 -0.40 21.13
N ARG A 61 -8.33 0.03 20.74
CA ARG A 61 -9.11 -0.59 19.66
C ARG A 61 -8.87 0.02 18.27
N TYR A 62 -8.05 1.07 18.18
CA TYR A 62 -7.80 1.79 16.96
C TYR A 62 -6.44 1.40 16.37
N ARG A 63 -6.42 1.17 15.08
CA ARG A 63 -5.23 1.10 14.24
C ARG A 63 -5.44 2.05 13.07
N THR A 64 -4.54 2.98 12.87
CA THR A 64 -4.61 3.92 11.75
C THR A 64 -3.25 3.94 11.07
N ASN A 65 -3.23 3.78 9.77
CA ASN A 65 -2.03 3.88 8.95
C ASN A 65 -2.22 4.87 7.82
N GLY A 66 -1.12 5.48 7.43
CA GLY A 66 -1.02 6.35 6.27
C GLY A 66 0.26 6.05 5.51
N GLU A 67 0.21 6.13 4.21
CA GLU A 67 1.35 5.89 3.33
C GLU A 67 1.31 6.83 2.14
N TRP A 68 2.47 7.35 1.77
CA TRP A 68 2.70 8.08 0.53
C TRP A 68 3.86 7.43 -0.22
N LYS A 69 3.62 7.06 -1.47
CA LYS A 69 4.64 6.56 -2.41
C LYS A 69 4.81 7.56 -3.53
N TYR A 70 6.05 7.79 -3.94
CA TYR A 70 6.39 8.61 -5.09
C TYR A 70 7.31 7.84 -6.00
N TYR A 71 7.00 7.84 -7.29
CA TYR A 71 7.81 7.23 -8.34
C TYR A 71 8.04 8.22 -9.47
N LEU A 72 9.28 8.32 -9.92
CA LEU A 72 9.70 9.17 -11.03
C LEU A 72 10.68 8.38 -11.91
N LEU A 73 10.46 8.39 -13.22
CA LEU A 73 11.32 7.78 -14.22
C LEU A 73 11.63 8.81 -15.29
N TYR A 74 12.91 8.98 -15.56
CA TYR A 74 13.44 9.66 -16.75
C TYR A 74 14.01 8.63 -17.71
N LYS A 75 13.74 8.80 -18.99
CA LYS A 75 14.30 8.01 -20.08
C LYS A 75 14.83 8.93 -21.15
N ASP A 76 16.11 8.73 -21.56
CA ASP A 76 16.78 9.55 -22.56
C ASP A 76 16.74 11.07 -22.29
N GLY A 77 16.72 11.44 -20.99
CA GLY A 77 16.68 12.83 -20.51
C GLY A 77 15.29 13.44 -20.39
N GLU A 78 14.24 12.73 -20.79
CA GLU A 78 12.85 13.18 -20.68
C GLU A 78 12.10 12.44 -19.56
N GLU A 79 11.10 13.10 -18.94
CA GLU A 79 10.24 12.47 -17.94
C GLU A 79 9.32 11.47 -18.63
N ASP A 80 9.48 10.18 -18.30
CA ASP A 80 8.71 9.07 -18.88
C ASP A 80 7.57 8.60 -17.95
N LYS A 81 7.79 8.62 -16.63
CA LYS A 81 6.75 8.30 -15.64
C LYS A 81 6.85 9.16 -14.39
N ARG A 82 5.69 9.61 -13.90
CA ARG A 82 5.56 10.24 -12.59
C ARG A 82 4.25 9.81 -11.95
N GLN A 83 4.37 9.22 -10.76
CA GLN A 83 3.22 8.72 -10.02
C GLN A 83 3.34 9.03 -8.54
N SER A 84 2.25 9.51 -7.95
CA SER A 84 2.07 9.59 -6.49
C SER A 84 0.92 8.67 -6.08
N THR A 85 1.15 7.87 -5.04
CA THR A 85 0.11 7.03 -4.43
C THR A 85 -0.05 7.43 -2.97
N TYR A 86 -1.28 7.67 -2.57
CA TYR A 86 -1.68 8.01 -1.21
C TYR A 86 -2.59 6.91 -0.68
N THR A 87 -2.30 6.38 0.49
CA THR A 87 -3.20 5.47 1.20
C THR A 87 -3.40 5.93 2.63
N ALA A 88 -4.61 5.79 3.12
CA ALA A 88 -4.95 5.98 4.52
C ALA A 88 -6.01 4.97 4.90
N GLN A 89 -5.84 4.32 6.04
CA GLN A 89 -6.83 3.38 6.58
C GLN A 89 -6.93 3.55 8.07
N SER A 90 -8.15 3.46 8.59
CA SER A 90 -8.41 3.43 10.03
C SER A 90 -9.32 2.27 10.35
N ASP A 91 -8.92 1.49 11.34
CA ASP A 91 -9.61 0.29 11.79
C ASP A 91 -10.10 0.47 13.22
N TYR A 92 -11.30 -0.01 13.47
CA TYR A 92 -11.88 -0.10 14.82
C TYR A 92 -12.20 -1.55 15.18
N LYS A 93 -11.52 -2.08 16.18
CA LYS A 93 -11.66 -3.47 16.61
C LYS A 93 -12.98 -3.71 17.31
N LEU A 94 -13.83 -4.57 16.75
CA LEU A 94 -15.12 -4.98 17.30
C LEU A 94 -14.97 -6.16 18.27
N GLY A 95 -14.05 -7.06 17.99
CA GLY A 95 -13.80 -8.28 18.74
C GLY A 95 -12.37 -8.80 18.56
N PRO A 96 -12.05 -10.02 19.02
CA PRO A 96 -10.70 -10.57 18.94
C PRO A 96 -10.16 -10.70 17.50
N LYS A 97 -11.05 -10.92 16.52
CA LYS A 97 -10.68 -11.18 15.13
C LYS A 97 -11.38 -10.28 14.12
N THR A 98 -12.38 -9.50 14.55
CA THR A 98 -13.23 -8.71 13.63
C THR A 98 -13.03 -7.23 13.90
N TYR A 99 -12.95 -6.44 12.82
CA TYR A 99 -12.86 -4.98 12.88
C TYR A 99 -13.67 -4.32 11.77
N LEU A 100 -14.05 -3.07 12.01
CA LEU A 100 -14.53 -2.16 10.95
C LEU A 100 -13.33 -1.44 10.37
N TYR A 101 -13.31 -1.23 9.06
CA TYR A 101 -12.31 -0.40 8.42
C TYR A 101 -12.95 0.74 7.63
N GLY A 102 -12.21 1.83 7.50
CA GLY A 102 -12.42 2.89 6.52
C GLY A 102 -11.10 3.14 5.80
N SER A 103 -11.08 3.08 4.48
CA SER A 103 -9.88 3.13 3.67
C SER A 103 -10.02 4.10 2.51
N PHE A 104 -8.97 4.88 2.26
CA PHE A 104 -8.79 5.73 1.10
C PHE A 104 -7.53 5.32 0.36
N LYS A 105 -7.61 5.22 -0.97
CA LYS A 105 -6.46 5.10 -1.87
C LYS A 105 -6.61 6.09 -3.01
N GLY A 106 -5.60 6.91 -3.22
CA GLY A 106 -5.49 7.84 -4.33
C GLY A 106 -4.24 7.56 -5.15
N VAL A 107 -4.36 7.57 -6.46
CA VAL A 107 -3.25 7.49 -7.41
C VAL A 107 -3.35 8.68 -8.35
N ASP A 108 -2.29 9.47 -8.39
CA ASP A 108 -2.07 10.52 -9.39
C ASP A 108 -0.94 10.04 -10.31
N SER A 109 -1.23 9.85 -11.59
CA SER A 109 -0.25 9.36 -12.57
C SER A 109 -0.32 10.18 -13.83
N ARG A 110 0.82 10.71 -14.28
CA ARG A 110 0.86 11.60 -15.44
C ARG A 110 0.88 10.86 -16.79
N TYR A 111 1.32 9.60 -16.76
CA TYR A 111 1.56 8.80 -17.96
C TYR A 111 0.86 7.43 -17.89
N SER A 112 -0.31 7.38 -17.29
CA SER A 112 -1.17 6.19 -17.30
C SER A 112 -2.53 6.55 -17.87
N ALA A 113 -3.35 5.55 -18.18
CA ALA A 113 -4.71 5.72 -18.71
C ALA A 113 -5.60 6.63 -17.84
N TYR A 114 -5.32 6.68 -16.55
CA TYR A 114 -6.03 7.53 -15.60
C TYR A 114 -5.06 8.53 -14.97
N PHE A 115 -5.33 9.82 -15.14
CA PHE A 115 -4.62 10.89 -14.47
C PHE A 115 -4.84 10.85 -12.95
N LYS A 116 -6.09 10.58 -12.53
CA LYS A 116 -6.47 10.37 -11.13
C LYS A 116 -7.32 9.12 -10.98
N ASP A 117 -7.04 8.32 -9.98
CA ASP A 117 -7.84 7.17 -9.57
C ASP A 117 -7.97 7.15 -8.05
N TYR A 118 -9.13 7.57 -7.55
CA TYR A 118 -9.40 7.68 -6.12
C TYR A 118 -10.49 6.71 -5.71
N THR A 119 -10.22 5.96 -4.65
CA THR A 119 -11.11 4.96 -4.08
C THR A 119 -11.30 5.24 -2.59
N LEU A 120 -12.54 5.38 -2.16
CA LEU A 120 -12.95 5.42 -0.76
C LEU A 120 -13.81 4.19 -0.48
N SER A 121 -13.50 3.44 0.57
CA SER A 121 -14.24 2.23 0.93
C SER A 121 -14.35 2.05 2.43
N SER A 122 -15.34 1.30 2.88
CA SER A 122 -15.51 0.91 4.26
C SER A 122 -16.15 -0.47 4.33
N GLY A 123 -15.93 -1.18 5.43
CA GLY A 123 -16.49 -2.52 5.56
C GLY A 123 -15.99 -3.26 6.78
N LEU A 124 -16.05 -4.58 6.68
CA LEU A 124 -15.61 -5.50 7.72
C LEU A 124 -14.29 -6.13 7.36
N GLY A 125 -13.42 -6.24 8.35
CA GLY A 125 -12.19 -7.01 8.29
C GLY A 125 -12.22 -8.19 9.26
N TYR A 126 -11.54 -9.26 8.87
CA TYR A 126 -11.40 -10.47 9.68
C TYR A 126 -9.95 -10.95 9.70
N GLN A 127 -9.41 -11.13 10.89
CA GLN A 127 -8.08 -11.66 11.14
C GLN A 127 -8.13 -13.19 11.28
N PHE A 128 -7.82 -13.92 10.21
CA PHE A 128 -7.74 -15.38 10.24
C PHE A 128 -6.60 -15.85 11.14
N ALA A 129 -5.46 -15.19 11.01
CA ALA A 129 -4.29 -15.39 11.85
C ALA A 129 -3.69 -14.03 12.24
N ASN A 130 -3.30 -13.91 13.51
CA ASN A 130 -2.59 -12.75 14.03
C ASN A 130 -1.63 -13.23 15.11
N THR A 131 -0.46 -13.68 14.68
CA THR A 131 0.61 -14.16 15.54
C THR A 131 1.89 -13.36 15.26
N SER A 132 2.87 -13.44 16.14
CA SER A 132 4.19 -12.81 15.94
C SER A 132 4.93 -13.29 14.68
N LYS A 133 4.56 -14.46 14.13
CA LYS A 133 5.19 -15.03 12.94
C LYS A 133 4.35 -14.94 11.69
N PHE A 134 3.02 -14.88 11.82
CA PHE A 134 2.13 -14.95 10.68
C PHE A 134 0.87 -14.14 10.93
N VAL A 135 0.59 -13.22 9.98
CA VAL A 135 -0.63 -12.43 9.92
C VAL A 135 -1.34 -12.77 8.63
N LEU A 136 -2.65 -12.96 8.69
CA LEU A 136 -3.53 -13.14 7.53
C LEU A 136 -4.84 -12.43 7.83
N GLU A 137 -5.13 -11.37 7.07
CA GLU A 137 -6.32 -10.54 7.21
C GLU A 137 -7.07 -10.48 5.88
N PHE A 138 -8.37 -10.47 5.96
CA PHE A 138 -9.26 -10.28 4.81
C PHE A 138 -10.23 -9.14 5.11
N GLU A 139 -10.42 -8.26 4.15
CA GLU A 139 -11.36 -7.14 4.20
C GLU A 139 -12.32 -7.19 3.03
N PHE A 140 -13.54 -6.78 3.29
CA PHE A 140 -14.57 -6.69 2.26
C PHE A 140 -15.56 -5.58 2.61
N GLY A 141 -15.95 -4.79 1.59
CA GLY A 141 -16.95 -3.76 1.77
C GLY A 141 -17.26 -2.95 0.52
N PRO A 142 -18.34 -2.17 0.56
CA PRO A 142 -18.69 -1.21 -0.47
C PRO A 142 -17.76 0.02 -0.43
N GLY A 143 -17.74 0.73 -1.53
CA GLY A 143 -17.01 1.98 -1.65
C GLY A 143 -17.48 2.81 -2.83
N PHE A 144 -16.72 3.86 -3.08
CA PHE A 144 -16.92 4.78 -4.18
C PHE A 144 -15.59 5.01 -4.89
N ARG A 145 -15.62 5.07 -6.22
CA ARG A 145 -14.46 5.35 -7.08
C ARG A 145 -14.72 6.59 -7.91
N TYR A 146 -13.66 7.42 -7.98
CA TYR A 146 -13.53 8.52 -8.91
C TYR A 146 -12.32 8.27 -9.79
N GLN A 147 -12.51 8.27 -11.13
CA GLN A 147 -11.41 8.16 -12.09
C GLN A 147 -11.52 9.29 -13.11
N GLU A 148 -10.42 9.98 -13.34
CA GLU A 148 -10.27 11.01 -14.35
C GLU A 148 -9.34 10.47 -15.44
N PRO A 149 -9.80 10.32 -16.70
CA PRO A 149 -8.97 9.80 -17.78
C PRO A 149 -7.84 10.78 -18.11
N ASN A 150 -6.74 10.26 -18.59
CA ASN A 150 -5.63 11.04 -19.09
C ASN A 150 -5.82 11.21 -20.60
N LEU A 151 -6.41 12.34 -21.00
CA LEU A 151 -6.73 12.60 -22.41
C LEU A 151 -5.49 12.79 -23.28
N ASP A 152 -4.32 13.07 -22.70
CA ASP A 152 -3.05 13.18 -23.43
C ASP A 152 -2.51 11.80 -23.84
N GLU A 153 -2.98 10.71 -23.20
CA GLU A 153 -2.54 9.32 -23.43
C GLU A 153 -3.62 8.45 -24.11
N ILE A 154 -4.78 9.04 -24.43
CA ILE A 154 -5.95 8.36 -25.01
C ILE A 154 -6.25 9.00 -26.35
N ASP A 155 -6.40 8.20 -27.42
CA ASP A 155 -6.81 8.71 -28.74
C ASP A 155 -8.24 9.24 -28.72
N ASP A 156 -8.49 10.32 -29.47
CA ASP A 156 -9.79 11.03 -29.50
C ASP A 156 -10.97 10.18 -30.00
N ASP A 157 -10.71 9.03 -30.62
CA ASP A 157 -11.70 8.10 -31.15
C ASP A 157 -11.96 6.89 -30.25
N ASP A 158 -11.33 6.81 -29.07
CA ASP A 158 -11.58 5.76 -28.08
C ASP A 158 -12.91 6.02 -27.31
N ILE A 159 -13.95 5.28 -27.71
CA ILE A 159 -15.32 5.45 -27.23
C ILE A 159 -15.52 5.05 -25.75
N ILE A 160 -14.54 4.39 -25.14
CA ILE A 160 -14.75 3.72 -23.83
C ILE A 160 -14.46 4.64 -22.63
N PHE A 161 -13.62 5.68 -22.76
CA PHE A 161 -13.10 6.41 -21.60
C PHE A 161 -13.04 7.95 -21.70
N PRO A 162 -13.84 8.65 -22.51
CA PRO A 162 -13.75 10.12 -22.58
C PRO A 162 -14.32 10.84 -21.36
N GLU A 163 -14.94 10.13 -20.41
CA GLU A 163 -15.67 10.73 -19.30
C GLU A 163 -15.10 10.38 -17.94
N ILE A 164 -15.26 11.32 -16.99
CA ILE A 164 -14.96 11.08 -15.57
C ILE A 164 -15.87 9.98 -15.04
N VAL A 165 -15.29 8.92 -14.51
CA VAL A 165 -16.01 7.81 -13.88
C VAL A 165 -16.28 8.13 -12.42
N GLN A 166 -17.54 8.11 -12.02
CA GLN A 166 -17.99 8.22 -10.64
C GLN A 166 -18.97 7.08 -10.37
N GLU A 167 -18.57 6.12 -9.56
CA GLU A 167 -19.37 4.91 -9.37
C GLU A 167 -19.22 4.27 -8.00
N GLY A 168 -20.26 3.53 -7.59
CA GLY A 168 -20.18 2.61 -6.47
C GLY A 168 -19.37 1.38 -6.84
N ILE A 169 -18.54 0.91 -5.91
CA ILE A 169 -17.67 -0.25 -6.08
C ILE A 169 -17.80 -1.23 -4.91
N PHE A 170 -17.31 -2.45 -5.13
CA PHE A 170 -16.96 -3.36 -4.05
C PHE A 170 -15.44 -3.53 -3.99
N ARG A 171 -14.89 -3.45 -2.76
CA ARG A 171 -13.48 -3.69 -2.48
C ARG A 171 -13.33 -4.99 -1.68
N GLY A 172 -12.43 -5.86 -2.12
CA GLY A 172 -11.89 -6.97 -1.37
C GLY A 172 -10.38 -6.77 -1.20
N ASN A 173 -9.84 -7.06 -0.01
CA ASN A 173 -8.40 -7.04 0.23
C ASN A 173 -7.99 -8.28 1.02
N LEU A 174 -6.86 -8.86 0.65
CA LEU A 174 -6.19 -9.94 1.36
C LEU A 174 -4.78 -9.49 1.68
N ASN A 175 -4.48 -9.35 2.96
CA ASN A 175 -3.16 -8.99 3.46
C ASN A 175 -2.53 -10.17 4.20
N THR A 176 -1.25 -10.43 3.92
CA THR A 176 -0.49 -11.44 4.64
C THR A 176 0.94 -10.97 4.94
N LYS A 177 1.42 -11.33 6.12
CA LYS A 177 2.80 -11.08 6.53
C LYS A 177 3.33 -12.34 7.23
N TRP A 178 4.48 -12.81 6.78
CA TRP A 178 5.15 -13.98 7.33
C TRP A 178 6.58 -13.64 7.74
N GLN A 179 6.87 -13.78 9.03
CA GLN A 179 8.22 -13.68 9.57
C GLN A 179 8.91 -15.04 9.40
N ALA A 180 9.55 -15.26 8.25
CA ALA A 180 10.18 -16.52 7.89
C ALA A 180 11.41 -16.80 8.76
N LEU A 181 12.23 -15.77 9.02
CA LEU A 181 13.38 -15.80 9.92
C LEU A 181 13.34 -14.57 10.84
N LYS A 182 14.20 -14.52 11.86
CA LYS A 182 14.27 -13.34 12.74
C LYS A 182 14.56 -12.04 11.99
N THR A 183 15.31 -12.11 10.90
CA THR A 183 15.68 -10.96 10.07
C THR A 183 14.90 -10.88 8.77
N LEU A 184 14.17 -11.94 8.37
CA LEU A 184 13.53 -12.04 7.06
C LEU A 184 12.00 -12.07 7.20
N ALA A 185 11.35 -11.07 6.63
CA ALA A 185 9.89 -11.00 6.51
C ALA A 185 9.46 -11.04 5.04
N ILE A 186 8.35 -11.71 4.77
CA ILE A 186 7.69 -11.74 3.46
C ILE A 186 6.29 -11.18 3.67
N SER A 187 5.87 -10.24 2.82
CA SER A 187 4.51 -9.71 2.83
C SER A 187 3.88 -9.74 1.45
N ALA A 188 2.59 -9.94 1.41
CA ALA A 188 1.79 -9.82 0.19
C ALA A 188 0.46 -9.16 0.51
N ASP A 189 0.07 -8.22 -0.37
CA ASP A 189 -1.22 -7.55 -0.35
C ASP A 189 -1.87 -7.72 -1.72
N LEU A 190 -3.13 -8.12 -1.72
CA LEU A 190 -3.95 -8.27 -2.92
C LEU A 190 -5.23 -7.48 -2.71
N THR A 191 -5.42 -6.41 -3.48
CA THR A 191 -6.64 -5.61 -3.47
C THR A 191 -7.37 -5.75 -4.79
N ILE A 192 -8.66 -6.04 -4.74
CA ILE A 192 -9.57 -6.06 -5.89
C ILE A 192 -10.62 -4.99 -5.68
N VAL A 193 -10.76 -4.10 -6.65
CA VAL A 193 -11.78 -3.04 -6.70
C VAL A 193 -12.63 -3.25 -7.93
N SER A 194 -13.87 -3.67 -7.75
CA SER A 194 -14.80 -3.98 -8.84
C SER A 194 -15.92 -2.96 -8.91
N GLY A 195 -16.06 -2.32 -10.06
CA GLY A 195 -17.12 -1.39 -10.40
C GLY A 195 -17.81 -1.78 -11.71
N ARG A 196 -18.69 -0.92 -12.20
CA ARG A 196 -19.37 -1.13 -13.48
C ARG A 196 -18.44 -0.86 -14.67
N SER A 197 -17.56 0.15 -14.55
CA SER A 197 -16.66 0.56 -15.61
C SER A 197 -15.55 -0.46 -15.83
N ASN A 198 -14.83 -0.81 -14.78
CA ASN A 198 -13.74 -1.80 -14.81
C ASN A 198 -13.49 -2.44 -13.44
N THR A 199 -12.73 -3.53 -13.45
CA THR A 199 -12.17 -4.16 -12.26
C THR A 199 -10.66 -3.93 -12.22
N ARG A 200 -10.18 -3.30 -11.15
CA ARG A 200 -8.76 -3.11 -10.86
C ARG A 200 -8.29 -4.15 -9.84
N THR A 201 -7.16 -4.76 -10.12
CA THR A 201 -6.48 -5.66 -9.18
C THR A 201 -5.08 -5.12 -8.92
N ASP A 202 -4.79 -4.79 -7.66
CA ASP A 202 -3.49 -4.37 -7.18
C ASP A 202 -2.85 -5.54 -6.43
N THR A 203 -1.60 -5.86 -6.74
CA THR A 203 -0.82 -6.92 -6.08
C THR A 203 0.52 -6.33 -5.68
N ASP A 204 0.82 -6.34 -4.40
CA ASP A 204 2.10 -5.92 -3.83
C ASP A 204 2.71 -7.10 -3.08
N VAL A 205 3.94 -7.49 -3.44
CA VAL A 205 4.69 -8.54 -2.76
C VAL A 205 6.04 -7.99 -2.38
N SER A 206 6.49 -8.22 -1.15
CA SER A 206 7.82 -7.79 -0.74
C SER A 206 8.53 -8.80 0.15
N VAL A 207 9.86 -8.76 0.06
CA VAL A 207 10.78 -9.49 0.93
C VAL A 207 11.69 -8.47 1.60
N THR A 208 11.64 -8.40 2.91
CA THR A 208 12.43 -7.47 3.72
C THR A 208 13.43 -8.25 4.57
N ASN A 209 14.69 -7.88 4.48
CA ASN A 209 15.74 -8.45 5.31
C ASN A 209 16.43 -7.36 6.14
N ASN A 210 16.33 -7.46 7.46
CA ASN A 210 16.95 -6.51 8.37
C ASN A 210 18.48 -6.70 8.36
N ILE A 211 19.19 -5.59 8.12
CA ILE A 211 20.65 -5.50 8.19
C ILE A 211 21.06 -5.10 9.61
N THR A 212 20.36 -4.12 10.17
CA THR A 212 20.50 -3.65 11.56
C THR A 212 19.12 -3.57 12.21
N GLU A 213 19.02 -3.00 13.42
CA GLU A 213 17.75 -2.76 14.09
C GLU A 213 16.89 -1.73 13.33
N ASP A 214 17.52 -0.71 12.73
CA ASP A 214 16.86 0.43 12.11
C ASP A 214 16.95 0.40 10.58
N ILE A 215 17.73 -0.50 9.98
CA ILE A 215 17.99 -0.53 8.54
C ILE A 215 17.67 -1.91 7.97
N ALA A 216 16.87 -1.94 6.90
CA ALA A 216 16.57 -3.16 6.17
C ALA A 216 16.73 -2.97 4.65
N LEU A 217 17.04 -4.06 3.96
CA LEU A 217 16.95 -4.17 2.51
C LEU A 217 15.59 -4.75 2.15
N LYS A 218 14.85 -4.08 1.27
CA LYS A 218 13.53 -4.51 0.80
C LYS A 218 13.54 -4.69 -0.71
N LEU A 219 13.17 -5.89 -1.15
CA LEU A 219 12.82 -6.19 -2.54
C LEU A 219 11.31 -6.13 -2.64
N ALA A 220 10.77 -5.36 -3.58
CA ALA A 220 9.34 -5.22 -3.75
C ALA A 220 8.94 -5.40 -5.22
N TYR A 221 7.81 -6.07 -5.42
CA TYR A 221 7.14 -6.21 -6.71
C TYR A 221 5.71 -5.73 -6.55
N SER A 222 5.33 -4.75 -7.37
CA SER A 222 3.98 -4.21 -7.44
C SER A 222 3.42 -4.44 -8.83
N ARG A 223 2.15 -4.83 -8.91
CA ARG A 223 1.44 -4.98 -10.17
C ARG A 223 0.04 -4.41 -10.03
N GLN A 224 -0.33 -3.54 -10.97
CA GLN A 224 -1.69 -3.05 -11.15
C GLN A 224 -2.25 -3.63 -12.46
N PHE A 225 -3.42 -4.23 -12.39
CA PHE A 225 -4.11 -4.82 -13.55
C PHE A 225 -5.51 -4.23 -13.65
N HIS A 226 -5.89 -3.84 -14.85
CA HIS A 226 -7.25 -3.43 -15.22
C HIS A 226 -7.83 -4.42 -16.24
N ASP A 227 -9.06 -4.89 -16.03
CA ASP A 227 -9.74 -5.79 -16.96
C ASP A 227 -10.12 -5.08 -18.27
N LYS A 228 -10.38 -3.77 -18.19
CA LYS A 228 -10.70 -2.90 -19.31
C LYS A 228 -9.79 -1.69 -19.31
N VAL A 229 -9.16 -1.44 -20.42
CA VAL A 229 -8.31 -0.26 -20.71
C VAL A 229 -8.61 0.22 -22.13
N PRO A 230 -8.34 1.51 -22.45
CA PRO A 230 -8.39 2.03 -23.81
C PRO A 230 -7.56 1.20 -24.79
N ASP A 231 -7.94 1.19 -26.07
CA ASP A 231 -7.19 0.53 -27.12
C ASP A 231 -5.77 1.14 -27.22
N GLY A 232 -4.78 0.28 -27.39
CA GLY A 232 -3.37 0.69 -27.43
C GLY A 232 -2.64 0.71 -26.09
N LEU A 233 -3.35 0.65 -24.94
CA LEU A 233 -2.74 0.62 -23.63
C LEU A 233 -2.61 -0.79 -23.06
N PHE A 234 -1.59 -1.01 -22.22
CA PHE A 234 -1.40 -2.27 -21.52
C PHE A 234 -2.37 -2.41 -20.34
N LYS A 235 -2.95 -3.60 -20.19
CA LYS A 235 -3.83 -3.93 -19.06
C LYS A 235 -3.11 -4.06 -17.72
N ALA A 236 -1.80 -4.21 -17.74
CA ALA A 236 -1.01 -4.42 -16.53
C ALA A 236 0.24 -3.56 -16.54
N ASP A 237 0.41 -2.83 -15.46
CA ASP A 237 1.65 -2.16 -15.09
C ASP A 237 2.31 -2.92 -13.96
N SER A 238 3.61 -3.16 -14.06
CA SER A 238 4.37 -3.81 -13.00
C SER A 238 5.70 -3.10 -12.76
N MET A 239 6.09 -3.07 -11.49
CA MET A 239 7.30 -2.44 -11.03
C MET A 239 8.03 -3.38 -10.07
N PHE A 240 9.32 -3.57 -10.29
CA PHE A 240 10.22 -4.21 -9.35
C PHE A 240 11.16 -3.15 -8.76
N SER A 241 11.34 -3.14 -7.45
CA SER A 241 12.24 -2.20 -6.79
C SER A 241 13.10 -2.86 -5.73
N VAL A 242 14.27 -2.25 -5.50
CA VAL A 242 15.21 -2.58 -4.43
C VAL A 242 15.40 -1.32 -3.60
N ASN A 243 15.00 -1.37 -2.34
CA ASN A 243 14.92 -0.19 -1.49
C ASN A 243 15.72 -0.41 -0.19
N LEU A 244 16.31 0.67 0.32
CA LEU A 244 16.71 0.77 1.72
C LEU A 244 15.53 1.32 2.52
N LEU A 245 15.20 0.63 3.60
CA LEU A 245 14.15 0.99 4.53
C LEU A 245 14.80 1.44 5.84
N PHE A 246 14.33 2.56 6.38
CA PHE A 246 14.70 3.10 7.69
C PHE A 246 13.46 3.13 8.57
N ALA A 247 13.55 2.50 9.75
CA ALA A 247 12.48 2.44 10.75
C ALA A 247 12.82 3.34 11.95
N PHE A 248 11.80 4.07 12.48
CA PHE A 248 11.94 5.01 13.60
C PHE A 248 10.84 4.82 14.64
#